data_e4ec7cb09d59509aeb2d0559fb1baddc
#
_entry.id   e4ec7cb09d59509aeb2d0559fb1baddc
#
_cell.length_a   1.000
_cell.length_b   1.000
_cell.length_c   1.000
_cell.angle_alpha   90.00
_cell.angle_beta   90.00
_cell.angle_gamma   90.00
#
_symmetry.space_group_name_H-M   'P 1'
#
loop_
_entity.id
_entity.type
_entity.pdbx_description
1 polymer ?
#
loop_
_entity_poly.entity_id
_entity_poly.type
_entity_poly.pdbx_seq_one_letter_code
_entity_poly.pdbx_strand_id
1 'polypeptide(L)'
;RISRTTKLRTMKIAILSWGSLITSGVERGLLLEGGWHTGGPILPIEFSRISQSGERAGCLTLVIDEQNGVNVPTHYAKSAHTNLNDAILNLRTVERITLIPSIGYVNLVSNTERQFARRKHPISCNTIKAWAQANGWDAVIWTSLLSNFEEKTGYPYTIENAIQYISHLREPVTSKAFEYIRNAPADVVTPFRQVMDDTLAFAPNTPMVGEGTSA
;
A
#
# COMPACT_ATOMS: atom_id res chain seq x y z
N ARG A 1 2.50 50.61 5.97
CA ARG A 1 2.07 49.32 5.37
C ARG A 1 2.70 48.21 6.20
N ILE A 2 1.90 47.58 7.07
CA ILE A 2 2.37 46.46 7.86
C ILE A 2 2.19 45.23 6.97
N SER A 3 3.30 44.67 6.47
CA SER A 3 3.33 43.40 5.78
C SER A 3 2.92 42.29 6.80
N ARG A 4 1.70 41.81 6.72
CA ARG A 4 1.31 40.60 7.45
C ARG A 4 2.03 39.41 6.78
N THR A 5 3.16 39.01 7.33
CA THR A 5 3.76 37.71 7.03
C THR A 5 2.79 36.64 7.52
N THR A 6 1.99 36.08 6.62
CA THR A 6 1.15 34.93 6.92
C THR A 6 2.09 33.79 7.25
N LYS A 7 2.29 33.52 8.55
CA LYS A 7 3.05 32.36 9.03
C LYS A 7 2.35 31.13 8.47
N LEU A 8 2.96 30.47 7.48
CA LEU A 8 2.44 29.21 6.95
C LEU A 8 2.24 28.27 8.12
N ARG A 9 0.98 27.88 8.37
CA ARG A 9 0.63 26.94 9.43
C ARG A 9 1.27 25.60 9.10
N THR A 10 2.14 25.12 9.97
CA THR A 10 2.70 23.78 9.88
C THR A 10 1.59 22.75 10.11
N MET A 11 1.46 21.79 9.18
CA MET A 11 0.44 20.74 9.27
C MET A 11 1.01 19.47 9.89
N LYS A 12 0.20 18.80 10.71
CA LYS A 12 0.44 17.44 11.19
C LYS A 12 -0.14 16.45 10.18
N ILE A 13 0.72 15.79 9.39
CA ILE A 13 0.33 14.96 8.27
C ILE A 13 0.63 13.49 8.59
N ALA A 14 -0.38 12.61 8.51
CA ALA A 14 -0.19 11.17 8.59
C ALA A 14 0.00 10.58 7.19
N ILE A 15 0.86 9.56 7.09
CA ILE A 15 1.01 8.69 5.94
C ILE A 15 0.45 7.33 6.34
N LEU A 16 -0.47 6.76 5.55
CA LEU A 16 -0.99 5.41 5.78
C LEU A 16 -0.26 4.39 4.94
N SER A 17 -0.10 3.20 5.49
CA SER A 17 0.41 2.04 4.77
C SER A 17 -0.14 0.73 5.33
N TRP A 18 -0.15 -0.30 4.48
CA TRP A 18 -0.54 -1.68 4.77
C TRP A 18 0.37 -2.70 4.08
N GLY A 19 1.51 -2.24 3.55
CA GLY A 19 2.43 -3.08 2.78
C GLY A 19 3.88 -2.62 2.87
N SER A 20 4.63 -2.81 1.80
CA SER A 20 6.10 -2.65 1.76
C SER A 20 6.63 -1.25 2.08
N LEU A 21 5.79 -0.23 2.10
CA LEU A 21 6.21 1.11 2.53
C LEU A 21 6.65 1.11 4.01
N ILE A 22 6.08 0.22 4.82
CA ILE A 22 6.44 0.06 6.24
C ILE A 22 7.86 -0.46 6.39
N THR A 23 8.25 -1.44 5.58
CA THR A 23 9.55 -2.12 5.69
C THR A 23 10.67 -1.45 4.92
N SER A 24 10.37 -0.83 3.78
CA SER A 24 11.39 -0.28 2.87
C SER A 24 11.17 1.19 2.46
N GLY A 25 10.15 1.85 3.01
CA GLY A 25 9.82 3.22 2.62
C GLY A 25 10.94 4.21 2.93
N VAL A 26 11.52 4.12 4.12
CA VAL A 26 12.61 5.02 4.58
C VAL A 26 13.86 4.81 3.72
N GLU A 27 14.24 3.56 3.42
CA GLU A 27 15.39 3.26 2.56
C GLU A 27 15.19 3.80 1.14
N ARG A 28 13.94 3.87 0.67
CA ARG A 28 13.58 4.45 -0.62
C ARG A 28 13.41 5.97 -0.60
N GLY A 29 13.66 6.63 0.56
CA GLY A 29 13.63 8.08 0.69
C GLY A 29 12.34 8.65 1.27
N LEU A 30 11.49 7.85 1.92
CA LEU A 30 10.33 8.36 2.66
C LEU A 30 10.81 9.11 3.91
N LEU A 31 10.40 10.36 4.03
CA LEU A 31 10.81 11.22 5.14
C LEU A 31 9.75 11.22 6.24
N LEU A 32 10.10 10.61 7.37
CA LEU A 32 9.23 10.44 8.54
C LEU A 32 9.78 11.18 9.76
N GLU A 33 8.88 11.65 10.60
CA GLU A 33 9.18 12.07 11.97
C GLU A 33 8.81 10.92 12.92
N GLY A 34 9.80 10.17 13.36
CA GLY A 34 9.63 8.93 14.10
C GLY A 34 9.47 7.71 13.20
N GLY A 35 8.78 6.68 13.70
CA GLY A 35 8.57 5.41 13.02
C GLY A 35 7.11 5.15 12.64
N TRP A 36 6.87 3.93 12.18
CA TRP A 36 5.53 3.43 11.91
C TRP A 36 4.84 2.99 13.21
N HIS A 37 3.55 3.24 13.28
CA HIS A 37 2.66 2.88 14.39
C HIS A 37 1.52 2.02 13.88
N THR A 38 1.06 1.09 14.70
CA THR A 38 -0.22 0.38 14.53
C THR A 38 -1.39 1.30 14.91
N GLY A 39 -2.63 0.88 14.60
CA GLY A 39 -3.83 1.66 14.94
C GLY A 39 -4.19 2.74 13.91
N GLY A 40 -3.76 2.57 12.66
CA GLY A 40 -4.35 3.27 11.53
C GLY A 40 -5.81 2.89 11.30
N PRO A 41 -6.51 3.52 10.35
CA PRO A 41 -7.89 3.18 10.04
C PRO A 41 -8.01 1.73 9.56
N ILE A 42 -9.13 1.07 9.89
CA ILE A 42 -9.47 -0.25 9.35
C ILE A 42 -9.95 -0.06 7.92
N LEU A 43 -9.31 -0.71 6.96
CA LEU A 43 -9.60 -0.54 5.53
C LEU A 43 -9.77 -1.89 4.81
N PRO A 44 -10.61 -1.94 3.76
CA PRO A 44 -10.76 -3.13 2.92
C PRO A 44 -9.56 -3.28 2.00
N ILE A 45 -8.68 -4.22 2.33
CA ILE A 45 -7.41 -4.45 1.63
C ILE A 45 -7.38 -5.86 1.05
N GLU A 46 -6.82 -6.00 -0.15
CA GLU A 46 -6.54 -7.29 -0.77
C GLU A 46 -5.37 -7.22 -1.77
N PHE A 47 -4.78 -8.39 -2.07
CA PHE A 47 -3.77 -8.58 -3.11
C PHE A 47 -4.43 -8.66 -4.50
N SER A 48 -5.09 -7.60 -4.89
CA SER A 48 -5.90 -7.57 -6.12
C SER A 48 -5.31 -6.70 -7.23
N ARG A 49 -4.08 -6.20 -7.05
CA ARG A 49 -3.39 -5.43 -8.07
C ARG A 49 -2.14 -6.12 -8.60
N ILE A 50 -2.05 -6.28 -9.91
CA ILE A 50 -0.83 -6.71 -10.60
C ILE A 50 0.06 -5.48 -10.80
N SER A 51 1.25 -5.50 -10.21
CA SER A 51 2.26 -4.44 -10.37
C SER A 51 2.73 -4.35 -11.81
N GLN A 52 2.85 -3.15 -12.36
CA GLN A 52 3.16 -2.94 -13.77
C GLN A 52 4.61 -2.51 -14.02
N SER A 53 5.36 -2.19 -12.98
CA SER A 53 6.70 -1.62 -13.10
C SER A 53 7.60 -1.97 -11.93
N GLY A 54 8.89 -1.74 -12.13
CA GLY A 54 9.92 -1.95 -11.12
C GLY A 54 10.19 -3.44 -10.84
N GLU A 55 10.83 -3.71 -9.73
CA GLU A 55 11.27 -5.06 -9.36
C GLU A 55 10.12 -6.04 -9.10
N ARG A 56 8.92 -5.52 -8.85
CA ARG A 56 7.70 -6.30 -8.58
C ARG A 56 6.75 -6.39 -9.75
N ALA A 57 7.21 -6.01 -10.96
CA ALA A 57 6.37 -6.15 -12.16
C ALA A 57 5.85 -7.59 -12.29
N GLY A 58 4.53 -7.75 -12.43
CA GLY A 58 3.86 -9.04 -12.46
C GLY A 58 3.45 -9.60 -11.08
N CYS A 59 3.93 -9.07 -9.96
CA CYS A 59 3.51 -9.54 -8.64
C CYS A 59 2.12 -8.98 -8.27
N LEU A 60 1.32 -9.77 -7.55
CA LEU A 60 0.13 -9.27 -6.86
C LEU A 60 0.56 -8.41 -5.68
N THR A 61 -0.06 -7.25 -5.55
CA THR A 61 0.24 -6.27 -4.50
C THR A 61 -1.02 -5.82 -3.79
N LEU A 62 -0.85 -5.40 -2.52
CA LEU A 62 -1.92 -4.92 -1.64
C LEU A 62 -2.42 -3.54 -2.09
N VAL A 63 -3.73 -3.43 -2.25
CA VAL A 63 -4.42 -2.17 -2.51
C VAL A 63 -5.72 -2.08 -1.71
N ILE A 64 -6.26 -0.87 -1.57
CA ILE A 64 -7.65 -0.70 -1.15
C ILE A 64 -8.52 -1.29 -2.25
N ASP A 65 -9.37 -2.24 -1.87
CA ASP A 65 -10.35 -2.87 -2.76
C ASP A 65 -11.69 -2.98 -2.04
N GLU A 66 -12.56 -2.02 -2.24
CA GLU A 66 -13.88 -1.98 -1.56
C GLU A 66 -14.84 -3.07 -2.04
N GLN A 67 -14.50 -3.74 -3.12
CA GLN A 67 -15.32 -4.82 -3.68
C GLN A 67 -14.90 -6.21 -3.17
N ASN A 68 -13.60 -6.47 -3.12
CA ASN A 68 -13.06 -7.81 -2.84
C ASN A 68 -12.23 -7.86 -1.54
N GLY A 69 -11.81 -6.70 -1.03
CA GLY A 69 -10.98 -6.62 0.17
C GLY A 69 -11.74 -6.91 1.46
N VAL A 70 -11.00 -7.36 2.45
CA VAL A 70 -11.50 -7.52 3.82
C VAL A 70 -10.94 -6.42 4.72
N ASN A 71 -11.68 -6.07 5.75
CA ASN A 71 -11.27 -5.07 6.71
C ASN A 71 -10.06 -5.56 7.53
N VAL A 72 -8.92 -4.91 7.33
CA VAL A 72 -7.69 -5.17 8.06
C VAL A 72 -7.17 -3.91 8.74
N PRO A 73 -6.40 -4.03 9.84
CA PRO A 73 -5.71 -2.90 10.44
C PRO A 73 -4.67 -2.33 9.48
N THR A 74 -4.48 -1.02 9.52
CA THR A 74 -3.43 -0.34 8.78
C THR A 74 -2.44 0.33 9.73
N HIS A 75 -1.30 0.74 9.18
CA HIS A 75 -0.27 1.45 9.92
C HIS A 75 -0.23 2.91 9.48
N TYR A 76 0.26 3.76 10.38
CA TYR A 76 0.48 5.16 10.08
C TYR A 76 1.84 5.63 10.57
N ALA A 77 2.38 6.65 9.90
CA ALA A 77 3.57 7.36 10.35
C ALA A 77 3.35 8.87 10.17
N LYS A 78 4.05 9.69 10.96
CA LYS A 78 4.05 11.13 10.78
C LYS A 78 5.02 11.50 9.67
N SER A 79 4.56 12.26 8.68
CA SER A 79 5.44 12.85 7.67
C SER A 79 6.39 13.87 8.31
N ALA A 80 7.66 13.89 7.88
CA ALA A 80 8.58 14.97 8.22
C ALA A 80 8.24 16.29 7.50
N HIS A 81 7.45 16.22 6.43
CA HIS A 81 6.93 17.40 5.75
C HIS A 81 5.74 17.99 6.49
N THR A 82 5.70 19.29 6.61
CA THR A 82 4.60 20.07 7.20
C THR A 82 3.72 20.77 6.15
N ASN A 83 4.06 20.60 4.88
CA ASN A 83 3.28 21.04 3.72
C ASN A 83 2.70 19.80 3.02
N LEU A 84 1.39 19.83 2.71
CA LEU A 84 0.70 18.70 2.11
C LEU A 84 1.25 18.34 0.72
N ASN A 85 1.57 19.31 -0.11
CA ASN A 85 2.10 19.05 -1.45
C ASN A 85 3.47 18.39 -1.41
N ASP A 86 4.35 18.81 -0.48
CA ASP A 86 5.67 18.21 -0.29
C ASP A 86 5.55 16.76 0.21
N ALA A 87 4.64 16.50 1.15
CA ALA A 87 4.36 15.15 1.63
C ALA A 87 3.83 14.24 0.51
N ILE A 88 2.89 14.73 -0.30
CA ILE A 88 2.36 14.01 -1.47
C ILE A 88 3.47 13.72 -2.48
N LEU A 89 4.32 14.71 -2.78
CA LEU A 89 5.43 14.55 -3.72
C LEU A 89 6.45 13.52 -3.22
N ASN A 90 6.80 13.55 -1.94
CA ASN A 90 7.71 12.58 -1.34
C ASN A 90 7.13 11.16 -1.44
N LEU A 91 5.89 10.92 -1.01
CA LEU A 91 5.24 9.62 -1.10
C LEU A 91 5.15 9.12 -2.55
N ARG A 92 4.77 10.01 -3.48
CA ARG A 92 4.71 9.70 -4.91
C ARG A 92 6.06 9.25 -5.46
N THR A 93 7.13 9.95 -5.10
CA THR A 93 8.51 9.63 -5.55
C THR A 93 8.96 8.28 -5.03
N VAL A 94 8.74 8.03 -3.74
CA VAL A 94 9.09 6.75 -3.06
C VAL A 94 8.35 5.57 -3.68
N GLU A 95 7.07 5.73 -3.99
CA GLU A 95 6.24 4.70 -4.61
C GLU A 95 6.37 4.65 -6.14
N ARG A 96 7.21 5.52 -6.74
CA ARG A 96 7.44 5.62 -8.19
C ARG A 96 6.14 5.76 -9.00
N ILE A 97 5.17 6.48 -8.42
CA ILE A 97 3.87 6.70 -9.03
C ILE A 97 3.98 7.86 -10.02
N THR A 98 3.66 7.60 -11.28
CA THR A 98 3.69 8.64 -12.34
C THR A 98 2.45 9.52 -12.29
N LEU A 99 1.28 8.97 -11.94
CA LEU A 99 0.02 9.69 -11.92
C LEU A 99 -0.26 10.31 -10.54
N ILE A 100 -0.22 11.64 -10.44
CA ILE A 100 -0.52 12.37 -9.19
C ILE A 100 -1.86 11.97 -8.56
N PRO A 101 -2.96 11.75 -9.32
CA PRO A 101 -4.25 11.35 -8.75
C PRO A 101 -4.20 10.04 -7.95
N SER A 102 -3.19 9.18 -8.17
CA SER A 102 -3.02 7.92 -7.44
C SER A 102 -2.44 8.08 -6.02
N ILE A 103 -2.12 9.31 -5.60
CA ILE A 103 -1.92 9.62 -4.18
C ILE A 103 -3.22 10.20 -3.64
N GLY A 104 -3.90 9.45 -2.78
CA GLY A 104 -5.06 9.90 -2.03
C GLY A 104 -4.67 10.88 -0.93
N TYR A 105 -5.54 11.82 -0.63
CA TYR A 105 -5.42 12.65 0.56
C TYR A 105 -6.79 13.10 1.07
N VAL A 106 -6.86 13.34 2.37
CA VAL A 106 -7.87 14.18 3.03
C VAL A 106 -7.14 15.31 3.77
N ASN A 107 -7.63 16.52 3.66
CA ASN A 107 -7.13 17.71 4.36
C ASN A 107 -8.27 18.30 5.20
N LEU A 108 -8.18 18.15 6.52
CA LEU A 108 -9.21 18.58 7.45
C LEU A 108 -9.20 20.08 7.69
N VAL A 109 -8.05 20.74 7.47
CA VAL A 109 -7.90 22.20 7.65
C VAL A 109 -8.67 22.96 6.58
N SER A 110 -8.52 22.53 5.31
CA SER A 110 -9.22 23.15 4.17
C SER A 110 -10.53 22.45 3.79
N ASN A 111 -10.83 21.34 4.45
CA ASN A 111 -11.94 20.44 4.11
C ASN A 111 -11.93 20.02 2.63
N THR A 112 -10.75 19.65 2.12
CA THR A 112 -10.54 19.19 0.75
C THR A 112 -10.02 17.75 0.74
N GLU A 113 -10.21 17.07 -0.37
CA GLU A 113 -9.77 15.70 -0.57
C GLU A 113 -9.44 15.40 -2.04
N ARG A 114 -8.70 14.32 -2.30
CA ARG A 114 -8.42 13.86 -3.66
C ARG A 114 -9.70 13.31 -4.30
N GLN A 115 -10.23 14.00 -5.29
CA GLN A 115 -11.47 13.61 -5.97
C GLN A 115 -11.39 12.24 -6.66
N PHE A 116 -10.22 11.85 -7.17
CA PHE A 116 -10.01 10.52 -7.73
C PHE A 116 -10.20 9.43 -6.67
N ALA A 117 -9.53 9.55 -5.52
CA ALA A 117 -9.68 8.63 -4.40
C ALA A 117 -11.13 8.59 -3.89
N ARG A 118 -11.77 9.76 -3.76
CA ARG A 118 -13.19 9.88 -3.34
C ARG A 118 -14.14 9.11 -4.27
N ARG A 119 -13.94 9.21 -5.57
CA ARG A 119 -14.81 8.50 -6.55
C ARG A 119 -14.56 7.00 -6.58
N LYS A 120 -13.33 6.57 -6.33
CA LYS A 120 -12.93 5.15 -6.45
C LYS A 120 -13.06 4.37 -5.14
N HIS A 121 -12.84 5.04 -4.01
CA HIS A 121 -12.88 4.45 -2.68
C HIS A 121 -13.68 5.33 -1.71
N PRO A 122 -15.00 5.55 -1.93
CA PRO A 122 -15.80 6.47 -1.12
C PRO A 122 -15.91 6.04 0.34
N ILE A 123 -16.03 4.75 0.61
CA ILE A 123 -16.14 4.19 1.98
C ILE A 123 -14.81 4.39 2.71
N SER A 124 -13.71 4.01 2.09
CA SER A 124 -12.37 4.16 2.67
C SER A 124 -12.01 5.62 2.93
N CYS A 125 -12.37 6.55 2.03
CA CYS A 125 -12.17 7.99 2.25
C CYS A 125 -12.94 8.49 3.49
N ASN A 126 -14.18 8.03 3.71
CA ASN A 126 -14.95 8.38 4.91
C ASN A 126 -14.29 7.81 6.18
N THR A 127 -13.87 6.55 6.14
CA THR A 127 -13.18 5.88 7.25
C THR A 127 -11.88 6.60 7.60
N ILE A 128 -11.05 6.92 6.61
CA ILE A 128 -9.80 7.67 6.79
C ILE A 128 -10.07 9.06 7.38
N LYS A 129 -11.07 9.78 6.87
CA LYS A 129 -11.45 11.10 7.36
C LYS A 129 -11.88 11.06 8.83
N ALA A 130 -12.74 10.11 9.19
CA ALA A 130 -13.19 9.92 10.57
C ALA A 130 -12.03 9.58 11.51
N TRP A 131 -11.14 8.65 11.11
CA TRP A 131 -9.95 8.30 11.86
C TRP A 131 -9.02 9.51 12.05
N ALA A 132 -8.80 10.30 11.00
CA ALA A 132 -7.96 11.49 11.07
C ALA A 132 -8.49 12.52 12.06
N GLN A 133 -9.80 12.74 12.07
CA GLN A 133 -10.49 13.63 13.01
C GLN A 133 -10.33 13.16 14.46
N ALA A 134 -10.57 11.87 14.71
CA ALA A 134 -10.47 11.27 16.04
C ALA A 134 -9.04 11.32 16.61
N ASN A 135 -8.02 11.31 15.75
CA ASN A 135 -6.60 11.28 16.14
C ASN A 135 -5.89 12.65 15.99
N GLY A 136 -6.62 13.71 15.70
CA GLY A 136 -6.08 15.08 15.66
C GLY A 136 -5.04 15.31 14.56
N TRP A 137 -5.21 14.67 13.40
CA TRP A 137 -4.42 14.94 12.21
C TRP A 137 -4.98 16.12 11.42
N ASP A 138 -4.12 16.95 10.86
CA ASP A 138 -4.51 18.03 9.95
C ASP A 138 -4.78 17.50 8.53
N ALA A 139 -4.00 16.50 8.12
CA ALA A 139 -4.18 15.80 6.84
C ALA A 139 -3.69 14.35 6.91
N VAL A 140 -4.17 13.53 5.98
CA VAL A 140 -3.74 12.14 5.79
C VAL A 140 -3.50 11.90 4.30
N ILE A 141 -2.42 11.17 3.97
CA ILE A 141 -2.08 10.78 2.60
C ILE A 141 -1.86 9.26 2.52
N TRP A 142 -2.13 8.68 1.35
CA TRP A 142 -1.93 7.25 1.09
C TRP A 142 -1.80 6.96 -0.40
N THR A 143 -1.32 5.76 -0.75
CA THR A 143 -1.36 5.27 -2.14
C THR A 143 -2.77 4.82 -2.48
N SER A 144 -3.40 5.45 -3.48
CA SER A 144 -4.77 5.17 -3.94
C SER A 144 -4.75 4.48 -5.31
N LEU A 145 -3.88 3.45 -5.43
CA LEU A 145 -3.85 2.58 -6.59
C LEU A 145 -5.07 1.66 -6.57
N LEU A 146 -5.60 1.36 -7.75
CA LEU A 146 -6.80 0.52 -7.89
C LEU A 146 -6.41 -0.94 -8.11
N SER A 147 -7.33 -1.86 -7.76
CA SER A 147 -7.32 -3.19 -8.33
C SER A 147 -7.33 -3.09 -9.86
N ASN A 148 -6.56 -3.94 -10.51
CA ASN A 148 -6.48 -4.03 -11.97
C ASN A 148 -6.45 -5.51 -12.43
N PHE A 149 -6.78 -6.42 -11.53
CA PHE A 149 -6.66 -7.85 -11.79
C PHE A 149 -7.47 -8.27 -13.02
N GLU A 150 -8.75 -7.89 -13.07
CA GLU A 150 -9.63 -8.22 -14.19
C GLU A 150 -9.16 -7.56 -15.50
N GLU A 151 -8.73 -6.30 -15.44
CA GLU A 151 -8.16 -5.59 -16.61
C GLU A 151 -6.94 -6.32 -17.21
N LYS A 152 -6.10 -6.91 -16.34
CA LYS A 152 -4.83 -7.53 -16.74
C LYS A 152 -4.95 -9.00 -17.10
N THR A 153 -5.90 -9.70 -16.52
CA THR A 153 -6.05 -11.16 -16.71
C THR A 153 -7.24 -11.54 -17.59
N GLY A 154 -8.22 -10.65 -17.73
CA GLY A 154 -9.51 -10.95 -18.39
C GLY A 154 -10.48 -11.75 -17.50
N TYR A 155 -10.11 -12.01 -16.22
CA TYR A 155 -10.92 -12.76 -15.27
C TYR A 155 -11.25 -11.90 -14.05
N PRO A 156 -12.44 -12.02 -13.44
CA PRO A 156 -12.77 -11.32 -12.21
C PRO A 156 -11.81 -11.73 -11.10
N TYR A 157 -11.58 -10.82 -10.14
CA TYR A 157 -10.80 -11.17 -8.96
C TYR A 157 -11.59 -12.16 -8.09
N THR A 158 -11.03 -13.33 -7.92
CA THR A 158 -11.39 -14.33 -6.90
C THR A 158 -10.11 -14.93 -6.35
N ILE A 159 -10.19 -15.57 -5.20
CA ILE A 159 -9.01 -16.23 -4.60
C ILE A 159 -8.46 -17.31 -5.55
N GLU A 160 -9.34 -18.09 -6.17
CA GLU A 160 -8.98 -19.16 -7.12
C GLU A 160 -8.26 -18.58 -8.34
N ASN A 161 -8.79 -17.51 -8.93
CA ASN A 161 -8.16 -16.85 -10.09
C ASN A 161 -6.82 -16.21 -9.72
N ALA A 162 -6.71 -15.66 -8.52
CA ALA A 162 -5.45 -15.10 -8.02
C ALA A 162 -4.39 -16.18 -7.78
N ILE A 163 -4.77 -17.32 -7.23
CA ILE A 163 -3.89 -18.50 -7.08
C ILE A 163 -3.45 -19.01 -8.45
N GLN A 164 -4.41 -19.18 -9.37
CA GLN A 164 -4.12 -19.60 -10.74
C GLN A 164 -3.15 -18.62 -11.41
N TYR A 165 -3.34 -17.32 -11.27
CA TYR A 165 -2.43 -16.31 -11.79
C TYR A 165 -1.00 -16.52 -11.24
N ILE A 166 -0.83 -16.65 -9.92
CA ILE A 166 0.49 -16.87 -9.29
C ILE A 166 1.13 -18.16 -9.78
N SER A 167 0.35 -19.25 -9.95
CA SER A 167 0.87 -20.54 -10.40
C SER A 167 1.43 -20.53 -11.83
N HIS A 168 1.06 -19.55 -12.63
CA HIS A 168 1.58 -19.37 -13.99
C HIS A 168 2.74 -18.37 -14.09
N LEU A 169 3.11 -17.73 -12.99
CA LEU A 169 4.30 -16.86 -12.97
C LEU A 169 5.57 -17.70 -13.18
N ARG A 170 6.55 -17.08 -13.79
CA ARG A 170 7.88 -17.67 -14.00
C ARG A 170 8.93 -16.93 -13.20
N GLU A 171 10.02 -17.63 -12.88
CA GLU A 171 11.14 -16.98 -12.23
C GLU A 171 11.73 -15.84 -13.09
N PRO A 172 12.21 -14.76 -12.48
CA PRO A 172 12.32 -14.52 -11.02
C PRO A 172 11.04 -13.89 -10.39
N VAL A 173 9.95 -13.72 -11.14
CA VAL A 173 8.72 -13.05 -10.66
C VAL A 173 8.04 -13.85 -9.57
N THR A 174 8.04 -15.18 -9.70
CA THR A 174 7.45 -16.10 -8.72
C THR A 174 8.06 -15.91 -7.33
N SER A 175 9.39 -15.96 -7.24
CA SER A 175 10.12 -15.75 -5.97
C SER A 175 9.83 -14.39 -5.35
N LYS A 176 9.80 -13.34 -6.17
CA LYS A 176 9.49 -11.97 -5.71
C LYS A 176 8.05 -11.83 -5.23
N ALA A 177 7.10 -12.51 -5.88
CA ALA A 177 5.70 -12.50 -5.47
C ALA A 177 5.54 -13.14 -4.09
N PHE A 178 6.14 -14.30 -3.86
CA PHE A 178 6.12 -14.98 -2.57
C PHE A 178 6.84 -14.17 -1.48
N GLU A 179 7.97 -13.57 -1.79
CA GLU A 179 8.67 -12.68 -0.87
C GLU A 179 7.79 -11.50 -0.45
N TYR A 180 7.13 -10.84 -1.40
CA TYR A 180 6.25 -9.73 -1.12
C TYR A 180 5.06 -10.11 -0.24
N ILE A 181 4.43 -11.28 -0.48
CA ILE A 181 3.30 -11.79 0.32
C ILE A 181 3.76 -12.06 1.76
N ARG A 182 4.91 -12.75 1.94
CA ARG A 182 5.48 -13.05 3.27
C ARG A 182 5.86 -11.80 4.05
N ASN A 183 6.43 -10.80 3.37
CA ASN A 183 6.93 -9.57 3.99
C ASN A 183 5.83 -8.53 4.25
N ALA A 184 4.58 -8.81 3.89
CA ALA A 184 3.46 -7.97 4.30
C ALA A 184 3.33 -7.99 5.84
N PRO A 185 2.92 -6.87 6.49
CA PRO A 185 2.77 -6.81 7.94
C PRO A 185 1.91 -7.97 8.46
N ALA A 186 2.29 -8.54 9.60
CA ALA A 186 1.66 -9.76 10.12
C ALA A 186 0.16 -9.59 10.44
N ASP A 187 -0.26 -8.38 10.78
CA ASP A 187 -1.64 -8.01 11.07
C ASP A 187 -2.48 -7.69 9.83
N VAL A 188 -1.86 -7.59 8.65
CA VAL A 188 -2.57 -7.47 7.35
C VAL A 188 -2.92 -8.87 6.84
N VAL A 189 -3.96 -9.46 7.41
CA VAL A 189 -4.41 -10.82 7.11
C VAL A 189 -5.57 -10.75 6.13
N THR A 190 -5.31 -11.08 4.85
CA THR A 190 -6.32 -11.15 3.81
C THR A 190 -6.62 -12.61 3.43
N PRO A 191 -7.79 -12.92 2.85
CA PRO A 191 -8.13 -14.29 2.42
C PRO A 191 -7.10 -14.88 1.46
N PHE A 192 -6.63 -14.10 0.49
CA PHE A 192 -5.59 -14.56 -0.43
C PHE A 192 -4.30 -14.90 0.31
N ARG A 193 -3.85 -14.04 1.23
CA ARG A 193 -2.64 -14.30 2.03
C ARG A 193 -2.77 -15.57 2.86
N GLN A 194 -3.92 -15.79 3.52
CA GLN A 194 -4.16 -17.00 4.32
C GLN A 194 -3.97 -18.27 3.50
N VAL A 195 -4.58 -18.33 2.32
CA VAL A 195 -4.41 -19.49 1.43
C VAL A 195 -2.96 -19.65 0.96
N MET A 196 -2.26 -18.54 0.69
CA MET A 196 -0.86 -18.61 0.28
C MET A 196 0.06 -19.06 1.42
N ASP A 197 -0.16 -18.59 2.64
CA ASP A 197 0.60 -19.00 3.83
C ASP A 197 0.39 -20.49 4.12
N ASP A 198 -0.84 -21.00 4.03
CA ASP A 198 -1.16 -22.43 4.17
C ASP A 198 -0.46 -23.23 3.08
N THR A 199 -0.51 -22.80 1.83
CA THR A 199 0.14 -23.50 0.70
C THR A 199 1.67 -23.55 0.87
N LEU A 200 2.28 -22.47 1.33
CA LEU A 200 3.72 -22.38 1.56
C LEU A 200 4.17 -23.19 2.79
N ALA A 201 3.33 -23.31 3.81
CA ALA A 201 3.61 -24.14 4.99
C ALA A 201 3.64 -25.66 4.64
N PHE A 202 2.88 -26.05 3.62
CA PHE A 202 2.83 -27.46 3.15
C PHE A 202 3.82 -27.76 2.00
N ALA A 203 4.47 -26.75 1.41
CA ALA A 203 5.50 -26.99 0.41
C ALA A 203 6.73 -27.63 1.10
N PRO A 204 7.12 -28.88 0.76
CA PRO A 204 8.30 -29.48 1.35
C PRO A 204 9.51 -28.61 1.02
N ASN A 205 10.37 -28.37 2.02
CA ASN A 205 11.71 -27.82 1.82
C ASN A 205 12.46 -28.77 0.88
N THR A 206 12.37 -28.55 -0.42
CA THR A 206 13.22 -29.25 -1.38
C THR A 206 14.62 -28.70 -1.21
N PRO A 207 15.58 -29.46 -0.66
CA PRO A 207 16.95 -29.01 -0.57
C PRO A 207 17.44 -28.75 -1.99
N MET A 208 18.03 -27.59 -2.23
CA MET A 208 18.78 -27.32 -3.44
C MET A 208 19.82 -28.43 -3.56
N VAL A 209 19.60 -29.35 -4.51
CA VAL A 209 20.56 -30.37 -4.84
C VAL A 209 21.76 -29.60 -5.42
N GLY A 210 22.80 -29.46 -4.60
CA GLY A 210 24.12 -28.99 -5.08
C GLY A 210 24.61 -29.94 -6.16
N GLU A 211 24.76 -29.43 -7.37
CA GLU A 211 25.49 -30.17 -8.41
C GLU A 211 26.90 -30.51 -7.88
N GLY A 212 27.03 -31.78 -7.55
CA GLY A 212 28.36 -32.35 -7.22
C GLY A 212 29.28 -32.21 -8.42
N THR A 213 30.30 -31.42 -8.26
CA THR A 213 31.50 -31.49 -9.08
C THR A 213 32.08 -32.90 -9.01
N SER A 214 31.93 -33.65 -10.07
CA SER A 214 32.75 -34.85 -10.29
C SER A 214 34.03 -34.47 -11.01
N ALA A 215 35.10 -34.88 -10.42
CA ALA A 215 36.49 -34.82 -10.88
C ALA A 215 36.73 -35.44 -12.27
#